data_d6599daf645f10832dacf8670781e783
#
_entry.id   d6599daf645f10832dacf8670781e783
#
_cell.length_a   1.000
_cell.length_b   1.000
_cell.length_c   1.000
_cell.angle_alpha   90.00
_cell.angle_beta   90.00
_cell.angle_gamma   90.00
#
_symmetry.space_group_name_H-M   'P 1'
#
loop_
_entity.id
_entity.type
_entity.pdbx_description
1 polymer ?
#
loop_
_entity_poly.entity_id
_entity_poly.type
_entity_poly.pdbx_seq_one_letter_code
_entity_poly.pdbx_strand_id
1 'polypeptide(L)'
;MNNDLIDQFIDFYWLTTGASKNTLSAYRSDLKIFSKWLNDNLLIDVDKKQIQDYFSYRKDSNISASTQSRMLTCLHSFYQYLADKHNLKIDPTEQLDYPKLEKKLP
;
A
#
# COMPACT_ATOMS: atom_id res chain seq x y z
N MET A 1 10.07 6.18 12.33
CA MET A 1 8.80 6.77 11.96
C MET A 1 8.01 5.91 11.03
N ASN A 2 8.48 5.67 9.83
CA ASN A 2 7.71 4.84 8.91
C ASN A 2 7.53 3.42 9.45
N ASN A 3 8.54 2.84 10.06
CA ASN A 3 8.45 1.49 10.59
C ASN A 3 7.39 1.39 11.69
N ASP A 4 7.27 2.41 12.51
CA ASP A 4 6.26 2.42 13.56
C ASP A 4 4.87 2.45 12.98
N LEU A 5 4.64 3.28 11.94
CA LEU A 5 3.35 3.33 11.29
C LEU A 5 3.01 2.01 10.62
N ILE A 6 3.99 1.38 10.00
CA ILE A 6 3.78 0.08 9.35
C ILE A 6 3.39 -0.96 10.38
N ASP A 7 4.11 -1.03 11.50
CA ASP A 7 3.82 -2.00 12.55
C ASP A 7 2.43 -1.78 13.13
N GLN A 8 2.06 -0.52 13.37
CA GLN A 8 0.73 -0.20 13.89
C GLN A 8 -0.36 -0.61 12.91
N PHE A 9 -0.14 -0.37 11.63
CA PHE A 9 -1.10 -0.75 10.62
C PHE A 9 -1.25 -2.27 10.54
N ILE A 10 -0.16 -3.01 10.57
CA ILE A 10 -0.21 -4.47 10.50
C ILE A 10 -0.99 -5.03 11.69
N ASP A 11 -0.77 -4.50 12.89
CA ASP A 11 -1.51 -4.94 14.07
C ASP A 11 -3.00 -4.62 13.92
N PHE A 12 -3.32 -3.42 13.45
CA PHE A 12 -4.70 -3.02 13.25
C PHE A 12 -5.38 -3.90 12.20
N TYR A 13 -4.69 -4.17 11.12
CA TYR A 13 -5.26 -4.96 10.03
C TYR A 13 -5.54 -6.39 10.50
N TRP A 14 -4.63 -6.95 11.26
CA TRP A 14 -4.83 -8.27 11.83
C TRP A 14 -6.04 -8.30 12.76
N LEU A 15 -6.14 -7.31 13.63
CA LEU A 15 -7.24 -7.28 14.59
C LEU A 15 -8.59 -7.07 13.93
N THR A 16 -8.65 -6.33 12.84
CA THR A 16 -9.93 -6.01 12.20
C THR A 16 -10.33 -7.00 11.13
N THR A 17 -9.40 -7.68 10.49
CA THR A 17 -9.73 -8.57 9.37
C THR A 17 -9.42 -10.03 9.65
N GLY A 18 -8.59 -10.32 10.64
CA GLY A 18 -8.16 -11.69 10.88
C GLY A 18 -7.26 -12.23 9.78
N ALA A 19 -6.57 -11.37 9.05
CA ALA A 19 -5.75 -11.78 7.91
C ALA A 19 -4.71 -12.81 8.34
N SER A 20 -4.35 -13.69 7.41
CA SER A 20 -3.37 -14.74 7.69
C SER A 20 -1.98 -14.17 7.89
N LYS A 21 -1.10 -14.96 8.48
CA LYS A 21 0.28 -14.57 8.68
C LYS A 21 0.94 -14.25 7.34
N ASN A 22 0.63 -15.02 6.31
CA ASN A 22 1.24 -14.80 5.00
C ASN A 22 0.82 -13.44 4.43
N THR A 23 -0.45 -13.10 4.56
CA THR A 23 -0.94 -11.80 4.09
C THR A 23 -0.27 -10.67 4.86
N LEU A 24 -0.20 -10.79 6.18
CA LEU A 24 0.41 -9.74 7.00
C LEU A 24 1.88 -9.56 6.66
N SER A 25 2.60 -10.66 6.46
CA SER A 25 4.00 -10.61 6.11
C SER A 25 4.21 -9.96 4.74
N ALA A 26 3.36 -10.31 3.78
CA ALA A 26 3.44 -9.72 2.44
C ALA A 26 3.16 -8.22 2.48
N TYR A 27 2.16 -7.80 3.23
CA TYR A 27 1.82 -6.39 3.34
C TYR A 27 2.93 -5.60 4.03
N ARG A 28 3.50 -6.17 5.08
CA ARG A 28 4.61 -5.51 5.76
C ARG A 28 5.78 -5.32 4.79
N SER A 29 6.09 -6.35 4.02
CA SER A 29 7.16 -6.28 3.06
C SER A 29 6.87 -5.24 1.97
N ASP A 30 5.65 -5.22 1.47
CA ASP A 30 5.25 -4.24 0.46
C ASP A 30 5.45 -2.81 0.96
N LEU A 31 5.05 -2.54 2.19
CA LEU A 31 5.18 -1.21 2.76
C LEU A 31 6.63 -0.83 3.02
N LYS A 32 7.44 -1.80 3.44
CA LYS A 32 8.86 -1.51 3.67
C LYS A 32 9.59 -1.23 2.37
N ILE A 33 9.26 -1.96 1.31
CA ILE A 33 9.86 -1.72 0.01
C ILE A 33 9.48 -0.32 -0.49
N PHE A 34 8.22 0.06 -0.32
CA PHE A 34 7.77 1.38 -0.72
C PHE A 34 8.48 2.48 0.09
N SER A 35 8.60 2.29 1.39
CA SER A 35 9.28 3.24 2.24
C SER A 35 10.73 3.43 1.80
N LYS A 36 11.38 2.34 1.42
CA LYS A 36 12.76 2.41 0.98
C LYS A 36 12.86 3.14 -0.35
N TRP A 37 11.95 2.91 -1.26
CA TRP A 37 11.91 3.61 -2.54
C TRP A 37 11.77 5.12 -2.33
N LEU A 38 11.03 5.52 -1.30
CA LEU A 38 10.85 6.93 -0.97
C LEU A 38 12.07 7.54 -0.28
N ASN A 39 13.13 6.77 -0.08
CA ASN A 39 14.33 7.20 0.63
C ASN A 39 13.98 7.65 2.05
N ASP A 40 13.07 6.92 2.67
CA ASP A 40 12.64 7.16 4.06
C ASP A 40 11.93 8.50 4.26
N ASN A 41 11.44 9.12 3.19
CA ASN A 41 10.51 10.21 3.37
C ASN A 41 9.25 9.66 4.05
N LEU A 42 8.53 10.50 4.76
CA LEU A 42 7.42 10.05 5.58
C LEU A 42 6.27 9.51 4.75
N LEU A 43 5.81 8.32 5.10
CA LEU A 43 4.69 7.72 4.40
C LEU A 43 3.43 8.58 4.49
N ILE A 44 3.26 9.29 5.60
CA ILE A 44 2.08 10.11 5.81
C ILE A 44 2.07 11.34 4.89
N ASP A 45 3.20 11.70 4.33
CA ASP A 45 3.32 12.87 3.47
C ASP A 45 3.32 12.54 1.98
N VAL A 46 3.07 11.28 1.63
CA VAL A 46 3.10 10.84 0.24
C VAL A 46 1.91 11.41 -0.52
N ASP A 47 2.12 11.85 -1.74
CA ASP A 47 1.05 12.36 -2.59
C ASP A 47 0.73 11.38 -3.71
N LYS A 48 -0.31 11.69 -4.47
CA LYS A 48 -0.79 10.82 -5.54
C LYS A 48 0.27 10.58 -6.59
N LYS A 49 1.05 11.62 -6.94
CA LYS A 49 2.07 11.46 -7.95
C LYS A 49 3.14 10.48 -7.53
N GLN A 50 3.53 10.51 -6.26
CA GLN A 50 4.52 9.56 -5.76
C GLN A 50 4.01 8.13 -5.84
N ILE A 51 2.73 7.92 -5.55
CA ILE A 51 2.13 6.60 -5.68
C ILE A 51 2.16 6.15 -7.14
N GLN A 52 1.79 7.04 -8.06
CA GLN A 52 1.80 6.70 -9.47
C GLN A 52 3.21 6.38 -9.97
N ASP A 53 4.18 7.17 -9.54
CA ASP A 53 5.58 6.95 -9.92
C ASP A 53 6.08 5.62 -9.38
N TYR A 54 5.69 5.26 -8.17
CA TYR A 54 6.10 4.00 -7.58
C TYR A 54 5.52 2.82 -8.35
N PHE A 55 4.24 2.89 -8.73
CA PHE A 55 3.64 1.80 -9.48
C PHE A 55 4.28 1.67 -10.87
N SER A 56 4.63 2.76 -11.51
CA SER A 56 5.35 2.71 -12.78
C SER A 56 6.72 2.05 -12.61
N TYR A 57 7.43 2.41 -11.54
CA TYR A 57 8.72 1.83 -11.25
C TYR A 57 8.60 0.32 -11.02
N ARG A 58 7.60 -0.12 -10.27
CA ARG A 58 7.43 -1.54 -9.99
C ARG A 58 6.99 -2.30 -11.24
N LYS A 59 6.18 -1.68 -12.07
CA LYS A 59 5.75 -2.30 -13.30
C LYS A 59 6.96 -2.56 -14.21
N ASP A 60 7.87 -1.59 -14.26
CA ASP A 60 9.08 -1.75 -15.05
C ASP A 60 10.03 -2.79 -14.47
N SER A 61 9.84 -3.17 -13.22
CA SER A 61 10.63 -4.21 -12.58
C SER A 61 10.11 -5.61 -12.89
N ASN A 62 9.12 -5.69 -13.78
CA ASN A 62 8.67 -7.00 -14.28
C ASN A 62 7.96 -7.84 -13.23
N ILE A 63 7.20 -7.23 -12.35
CA ILE A 63 6.43 -7.98 -11.37
C ILE A 63 5.09 -8.36 -11.99
N SER A 64 4.46 -9.39 -11.45
CA SER A 64 3.20 -9.87 -11.99
C SER A 64 2.05 -8.92 -11.72
N ALA A 65 0.98 -9.04 -12.51
CA ALA A 65 -0.22 -8.26 -12.28
C ALA A 65 -0.85 -8.57 -10.92
N SER A 66 -0.76 -9.84 -10.49
CA SER A 66 -1.25 -10.21 -9.16
C SER A 66 -0.51 -9.47 -8.05
N THR A 67 0.80 -9.37 -8.16
CA THR A 67 1.59 -8.65 -7.18
C THR A 67 1.25 -7.16 -7.19
N GLN A 68 1.04 -6.59 -8.38
CA GLN A 68 0.65 -5.18 -8.47
C GLN A 68 -0.71 -4.94 -7.83
N SER A 69 -1.68 -5.82 -8.05
CA SER A 69 -2.99 -5.71 -7.42
C SER A 69 -2.89 -5.81 -5.91
N ARG A 70 -2.06 -6.74 -5.41
CA ARG A 70 -1.88 -6.88 -3.97
C ARG A 70 -1.25 -5.62 -3.39
N MET A 71 -0.25 -5.06 -4.06
CA MET A 71 0.39 -3.84 -3.61
C MET A 71 -0.59 -2.69 -3.54
N LEU A 72 -1.45 -2.57 -4.54
CA LEU A 72 -2.44 -1.50 -4.54
C LEU A 72 -3.43 -1.67 -3.40
N THR A 73 -3.92 -2.89 -3.19
CA THR A 73 -4.82 -3.17 -2.08
C THR A 73 -4.16 -2.86 -0.74
N CYS A 74 -2.90 -3.24 -0.60
CA CYS A 74 -2.15 -2.96 0.62
C CYS A 74 -2.05 -1.45 0.86
N LEU A 75 -1.70 -0.69 -0.16
CA LEU A 75 -1.55 0.75 -0.02
C LEU A 75 -2.89 1.43 0.24
N HIS A 76 -3.98 0.97 -0.42
CA HIS A 76 -5.31 1.50 -0.12
C HIS A 76 -5.66 1.28 1.34
N SER A 77 -5.44 0.07 1.85
CA SER A 77 -5.77 -0.26 3.23
C SER A 77 -4.93 0.57 4.20
N PHE A 78 -3.66 0.73 3.89
CA PHE A 78 -2.75 1.49 4.74
C PHE A 78 -3.17 2.97 4.81
N TYR A 79 -3.46 3.58 3.66
CA TYR A 79 -3.81 5.00 3.66
C TYR A 79 -5.21 5.24 4.21
N GLN A 80 -6.12 4.27 4.09
CA GLN A 80 -7.39 4.35 4.78
C GLN A 80 -7.19 4.32 6.30
N TYR A 81 -6.28 3.47 6.76
CA TYR A 81 -5.94 3.41 8.17
C TYR A 81 -5.39 4.75 8.65
N LEU A 82 -4.50 5.37 7.86
CA LEU A 82 -3.97 6.69 8.24
C LEU A 82 -5.06 7.75 8.27
N ALA A 83 -6.01 7.69 7.35
CA ALA A 83 -7.11 8.65 7.35
C ALA A 83 -7.96 8.49 8.60
N ASP A 84 -8.23 7.24 9.00
CA ASP A 84 -9.07 6.97 10.15
C ASP A 84 -8.39 7.22 11.48
N LYS A 85 -7.13 6.84 11.59
CA LYS A 85 -6.47 6.84 12.89
C LYS A 85 -5.41 7.92 13.07
N HIS A 86 -4.97 8.52 11.99
CA HIS A 86 -3.92 9.54 12.06
C HIS A 86 -4.33 10.84 11.40
N ASN A 87 -5.62 11.01 11.15
CA ASN A 87 -6.19 12.26 10.61
C ASN A 87 -5.60 12.71 9.28
N LEU A 88 -5.20 11.75 8.46
CA LEU A 88 -4.72 12.08 7.14
C LEU A 88 -5.86 12.71 6.34
N LYS A 89 -5.63 13.89 5.77
CA LYS A 89 -6.68 14.63 5.10
C LYS A 89 -6.93 14.21 3.67
N ILE A 90 -5.90 13.82 2.97
CA ILE A 90 -6.01 13.44 1.57
C ILE A 90 -5.39 12.08 1.40
N ASP A 91 -6.19 11.12 0.93
CA ASP A 91 -5.72 9.75 0.69
C ASP A 91 -5.09 9.72 -0.70
N PRO A 92 -3.77 9.51 -0.81
CA PRO A 92 -3.12 9.54 -2.11
C PRO A 92 -3.50 8.37 -3.01
N THR A 93 -4.18 7.34 -2.48
CA THR A 93 -4.59 6.19 -3.28
C THR A 93 -6.06 6.24 -3.66
N GLU A 94 -6.77 7.28 -3.27
CA GLU A 94 -8.22 7.31 -3.40
C GLU A 94 -8.72 7.14 -4.83
N GLN A 95 -8.07 7.72 -5.79
CA GLN A 95 -8.54 7.71 -7.16
C GLN A 95 -7.73 6.82 -8.08
N LEU A 96 -6.94 5.90 -7.52
CA LEU A 96 -6.14 5.04 -8.36
C LEU A 96 -6.96 3.86 -8.85
N ASP A 97 -6.77 3.51 -10.12
CA ASP A 97 -7.45 2.36 -10.69
C ASP A 97 -6.63 1.11 -10.50
N TYR A 98 -7.31 0.00 -10.29
CA TYR A 98 -6.63 -1.29 -10.22
C TYR A 98 -6.18 -1.69 -11.62
N PRO A 99 -5.19 -2.59 -11.72
CA PRO A 99 -4.76 -3.09 -13.01
C PRO A 99 -5.93 -3.71 -13.75
N LYS A 100 -5.85 -3.73 -15.08
CA LYS A 100 -6.96 -4.16 -15.87
C LYS A 100 -7.31 -5.59 -15.81
N LEU A 101 -6.69 -6.37 -15.03
CA LEU A 101 -7.01 -7.77 -15.06
C LEU A 101 -8.43 -8.09 -14.65
N GLU A 102 -9.05 -7.19 -13.98
CA GLU A 102 -10.36 -7.50 -13.55
C GLU A 102 -11.32 -7.56 -14.69
N LYS A 103 -10.93 -7.10 -15.80
CA LYS A 103 -11.83 -7.12 -16.79
C LYS A 103 -12.09 -8.42 -17.25
N LYS A 104 -11.38 -9.27 -16.97
CA LYS A 104 -11.69 -10.49 -17.44
C LYS A 104 -12.81 -11.08 -16.89
N LEU A 105 -13.38 -10.55 -16.04
CA LEU A 105 -14.41 -11.14 -15.44
C LEU A 105 -15.43 -11.30 -16.24
N PRO A 106 -15.97 -12.09 -16.35
CA PRO A 106 -17.06 -12.38 -17.18
C PRO A 106 -18.19 -12.11 -16.90
#